data_03e568f2f9443382675548f4f8263201
#
_entry.id   03e568f2f9443382675548f4f8263201
#
_cell.length_a   1.000
_cell.length_b   1.000
_cell.length_c   1.000
_cell.angle_alpha   90.00
_cell.angle_beta   90.00
_cell.angle_gamma   90.00
#
_symmetry.space_group_name_H-M   'P 1'
#
loop_
_entity.id
_entity.type
_entity.pdbx_description
1 polymer ?
#
loop_
_entity_poly.entity_id
_entity_poly.type
_entity_poly.pdbx_seq_one_letter_code
_entity_poly.pdbx_strand_id
1 'polypeptide(L)'
;VQKIDSKVRFAGVINSKGRLVAGGMAPSKKRLGDRKRDEMLYMELALRVKMRREFDDDLGKVKFSMSFREKLIVMSFPMEDDVLMVSMERKTKFEQIAFSILKYIEKL
;
A
#
# COMPACT_ATOMS: atom_id res chain seq x y z
N VAL A 1 2.85 9.09 -6.64
CA VAL A 1 2.02 7.90 -6.79
C VAL A 1 0.56 8.27 -7.04
N GLN A 2 0.02 9.23 -6.30
CA GLN A 2 -1.37 9.69 -6.48
C GLN A 2 -1.62 10.27 -7.88
N LYS A 3 -0.58 10.70 -8.56
CA LYS A 3 -0.68 11.26 -9.91
C LYS A 3 -0.78 10.20 -11.01
N ILE A 4 -0.55 8.93 -10.67
CA ILE A 4 -0.61 7.84 -11.64
C ILE A 4 -2.04 7.62 -12.12
N ASP A 5 -3.01 7.73 -11.21
CA ASP A 5 -4.41 7.55 -11.56
C ASP A 5 -5.28 8.36 -10.58
N SER A 6 -6.28 9.07 -11.11
CA SER A 6 -7.20 9.87 -10.31
C SER A 6 -8.05 9.03 -9.35
N LYS A 7 -8.13 7.74 -9.56
CA LYS A 7 -8.89 6.82 -8.69
C LYS A 7 -8.11 6.32 -7.49
N VAL A 8 -6.82 6.69 -7.39
CA VAL A 8 -6.04 6.42 -6.19
C VAL A 8 -6.54 7.33 -5.06
N ARG A 9 -6.91 6.72 -3.94
CA ARG A 9 -7.48 7.43 -2.79
C ARG A 9 -6.43 7.79 -1.75
N PHE A 10 -5.47 6.91 -1.56
CA PHE A 10 -4.44 7.04 -0.53
C PHE A 10 -3.14 6.49 -1.09
N ALA A 11 -2.04 7.17 -0.79
CA ALA A 11 -0.70 6.66 -1.06
C ALA A 11 0.20 7.16 0.06
N GLY A 12 0.71 6.26 0.88
CA GLY A 12 1.52 6.65 2.02
C GLY A 12 2.56 5.61 2.38
N VAL A 13 3.67 6.09 2.93
CA VAL A 13 4.75 5.24 3.40
C VAL A 13 4.55 4.98 4.89
N ILE A 14 4.56 3.71 5.26
CA ILE A 14 4.38 3.24 6.62
C ILE A 14 5.67 2.59 7.07
N ASN A 15 6.17 2.99 8.24
CA ASN A 15 7.43 2.43 8.74
C ASN A 15 7.22 1.09 9.44
N SER A 16 8.31 0.47 9.90
CA SER A 16 8.29 -0.84 10.53
C SER A 16 7.50 -0.87 11.84
N LYS A 17 7.23 0.29 12.43
CA LYS A 17 6.42 0.41 13.65
C LYS A 17 4.94 0.62 13.36
N GLY A 18 4.56 0.60 12.08
CA GLY A 18 3.17 0.78 11.68
C GLY A 18 2.70 2.22 11.71
N ARG A 19 3.59 3.18 11.52
CA ARG A 19 3.25 4.61 11.52
C ARG A 19 3.41 5.21 10.15
N LEU A 20 2.45 6.06 9.79
CA LEU A 20 2.51 6.82 8.54
C LEU A 20 3.58 7.90 8.66
N VAL A 21 4.58 7.85 7.77
CA VAL A 21 5.70 8.79 7.80
C VAL A 21 5.74 9.72 6.59
N ALA A 22 4.98 9.42 5.54
CA ALA A 22 4.91 10.27 4.35
C ALA A 22 3.63 9.96 3.58
N GLY A 23 3.12 10.96 2.84
CA GLY A 23 1.92 10.78 2.02
C GLY A 23 0.62 10.88 2.80
N GLY A 24 -0.44 10.37 2.24
CA GLY A 24 -1.77 10.39 2.87
C GLY A 24 -2.90 10.34 1.84
N MET A 25 -4.08 10.75 2.27
CA MET A 25 -5.28 10.78 1.43
C MET A 25 -5.15 11.77 0.28
N ALA A 26 -5.72 11.40 -0.86
CA ALA A 26 -5.88 12.35 -1.96
C ALA A 26 -6.79 13.49 -1.51
N PRO A 27 -6.49 14.75 -1.88
CA PRO A 27 -7.25 15.92 -1.39
C PRO A 27 -8.75 15.86 -1.67
N SER A 28 -9.15 15.24 -2.77
CA SER A 28 -10.56 15.15 -3.18
C SER A 28 -11.30 13.96 -2.57
N LYS A 29 -10.64 13.13 -1.79
CA LYS A 29 -11.23 11.90 -1.26
C LYS A 29 -11.53 12.01 0.22
N LYS A 30 -12.60 11.33 0.66
CA LYS A 30 -12.99 11.28 2.07
C LYS A 30 -12.51 9.99 2.70
N ARG A 31 -12.13 10.06 3.97
CA ARG A 31 -11.75 8.89 4.75
C ARG A 31 -12.97 7.99 4.96
N LEU A 32 -12.79 6.68 4.75
CA LEU A 32 -13.87 5.70 4.95
C LEU A 32 -13.99 5.24 6.39
N GLY A 33 -12.91 5.34 7.16
CA GLY A 33 -12.89 4.99 8.58
C GLY A 33 -12.40 6.15 9.41
N ASP A 34 -12.18 5.92 10.70
CA ASP A 34 -11.60 6.93 11.57
C ASP A 34 -10.07 6.75 11.66
N ARG A 35 -9.41 7.72 12.28
CA ARG A 35 -7.95 7.71 12.39
C ARG A 35 -7.43 6.48 13.14
N LYS A 36 -8.12 6.07 14.18
CA LYS A 36 -7.72 4.93 15.00
C LYS A 36 -7.73 3.64 14.19
N ARG A 37 -8.74 3.45 13.36
CA ARG A 37 -8.84 2.28 12.49
C ARG A 37 -7.78 2.32 11.40
N ASP A 38 -7.48 3.51 10.88
CA ASP A 38 -6.39 3.65 9.90
C ASP A 38 -5.05 3.24 10.51
N GLU A 39 -4.79 3.67 11.75
CA GLU A 39 -3.57 3.28 12.45
C GLU A 39 -3.48 1.77 12.67
N MET A 40 -4.59 1.12 12.97
CA MET A 40 -4.63 -0.34 13.08
C MET A 40 -4.30 -1.03 11.77
N LEU A 41 -4.80 -0.49 10.67
CA LEU A 41 -4.51 -1.03 9.34
C LEU A 41 -3.02 -0.89 9.01
N TYR A 42 -2.42 0.25 9.35
CA TYR A 42 -0.98 0.47 9.12
C TYR A 42 -0.14 -0.54 9.90
N MET A 43 -0.51 -0.80 11.15
CA MET A 43 0.19 -1.79 11.98
C MET A 43 0.05 -3.20 11.40
N GLU A 44 -1.15 -3.55 10.92
CA GLU A 44 -1.38 -4.84 10.29
C GLU A 44 -0.49 -5.02 9.06
N LEU A 45 -0.40 -4.00 8.21
CA LEU A 45 0.42 -4.07 7.01
C LEU A 45 1.90 -4.22 7.35
N ALA A 46 2.38 -3.47 8.32
CA ALA A 46 3.78 -3.57 8.76
C ALA A 46 4.10 -4.96 9.29
N LEU A 47 3.19 -5.53 10.08
CA LEU A 47 3.36 -6.87 10.64
C LEU A 47 3.37 -7.94 9.54
N ARG A 48 2.44 -7.85 8.60
CA ARG A 48 2.35 -8.81 7.50
C ARG A 48 3.61 -8.82 6.63
N VAL A 49 4.18 -7.64 6.38
CA VAL A 49 5.42 -7.54 5.62
C VAL A 49 6.54 -8.31 6.33
N LYS A 50 6.65 -8.14 7.64
CA LYS A 50 7.66 -8.88 8.43
C LYS A 50 7.44 -10.38 8.39
N MET A 51 6.20 -10.82 8.55
CA MET A 51 5.88 -12.24 8.56
C MET A 51 6.15 -12.89 7.21
N ARG A 52 5.87 -12.21 6.12
CA ARG A 52 6.08 -12.75 4.78
C ARG A 52 7.54 -12.90 4.43
N ARG A 53 8.44 -12.13 5.04
CA ARG A 53 9.88 -12.22 4.79
C ARG A 53 10.49 -13.56 5.17
N GLU A 54 9.85 -14.31 6.05
CA GLU A 54 10.33 -15.65 6.41
C GLU A 54 10.36 -16.60 5.23
N PHE A 55 9.59 -16.32 4.19
CA PHE A 55 9.50 -17.18 3.01
C PHE A 55 10.30 -16.64 1.82
N ASP A 56 11.04 -15.56 2.01
CA ASP A 56 11.79 -14.92 0.91
C ASP A 56 12.82 -15.86 0.29
N ASP A 57 13.48 -16.70 1.10
CA ASP A 57 14.48 -17.61 0.60
C ASP A 57 13.88 -18.71 -0.28
N ASP A 58 12.70 -19.18 0.06
CA ASP A 58 12.06 -20.26 -0.69
C ASP A 58 11.28 -19.76 -1.90
N LEU A 59 10.60 -18.62 -1.75
CA LEU A 59 9.63 -18.13 -2.73
C LEU A 59 10.05 -16.84 -3.44
N GLY A 60 11.15 -16.24 -3.00
CA GLY A 60 11.56 -14.93 -3.47
C GLY A 60 10.85 -13.83 -2.71
N LYS A 61 11.35 -12.61 -2.85
CA LYS A 61 10.79 -11.45 -2.14
C LYS A 61 9.41 -11.09 -2.68
N VAL A 62 8.52 -10.68 -1.78
CA VAL A 62 7.21 -10.17 -2.17
C VAL A 62 7.38 -8.80 -2.82
N LYS A 63 6.87 -8.64 -4.04
CA LYS A 63 6.92 -7.35 -4.76
C LYS A 63 5.74 -6.48 -4.39
N PHE A 64 4.55 -7.05 -4.31
CA PHE A 64 3.38 -6.37 -3.77
C PHE A 64 2.33 -7.39 -3.35
N SER A 65 1.41 -6.94 -2.52
CA SER A 65 0.25 -7.72 -2.09
C SER A 65 -1.00 -6.88 -2.26
N MET A 66 -2.13 -7.52 -2.47
CA MET A 66 -3.38 -6.82 -2.72
C MET A 66 -4.52 -7.44 -1.93
N SER A 67 -5.32 -6.58 -1.30
CA SER A 67 -6.62 -6.95 -0.74
C SER A 67 -7.70 -6.36 -1.61
N PHE A 68 -8.47 -7.21 -2.26
CA PHE A 68 -9.61 -6.77 -3.08
C PHE A 68 -10.85 -6.80 -2.18
N ARG A 69 -11.25 -5.63 -1.67
CA ARG A 69 -12.34 -5.51 -0.71
C ARG A 69 -13.62 -5.04 -1.39
N GLU A 70 -14.73 -5.13 -0.68
CA GLU A 70 -16.03 -4.73 -1.23
C GLU A 70 -16.09 -3.24 -1.60
N LYS A 71 -15.43 -2.39 -0.81
CA LYS A 71 -15.50 -0.94 -1.00
C LYS A 71 -14.31 -0.35 -1.73
N LEU A 72 -13.16 -1.01 -1.67
CA LEU A 72 -11.95 -0.50 -2.31
C LEU A 72 -10.89 -1.59 -2.41
N ILE A 73 -9.81 -1.25 -3.09
CA ILE A 73 -8.64 -2.14 -3.21
C ILE A 73 -7.52 -1.52 -2.39
N VAL A 74 -6.82 -2.34 -1.60
CA VAL A 74 -5.64 -1.92 -0.84
C VAL A 74 -4.44 -2.72 -1.34
N MET A 75 -3.39 -2.03 -1.76
CA MET A 75 -2.13 -2.65 -2.16
C MET A 75 -1.03 -2.26 -1.19
N SER A 76 -0.10 -3.17 -0.97
CA SER A 76 1.10 -2.89 -0.18
C SER A 76 2.34 -3.30 -0.97
N PHE A 77 3.32 -2.41 -1.02
CA PHE A 77 4.58 -2.59 -1.74
C PHE A 77 5.72 -2.53 -0.73
N PRO A 78 6.31 -3.67 -0.35
CA PRO A 78 7.44 -3.65 0.58
C PRO A 78 8.62 -2.89 -0.01
N MET A 79 9.20 -2.01 0.81
CA MET A 79 10.47 -1.37 0.54
C MET A 79 11.36 -1.73 1.72
N GLU A 80 12.65 -1.58 1.68
CA GLU A 80 13.57 -2.10 2.71
C GLU A 80 12.94 -2.30 4.10
N ASP A 81 12.82 -1.22 4.89
CA ASP A 81 12.22 -1.29 6.23
C ASP A 81 10.80 -0.75 6.27
N ASP A 82 10.35 -0.15 5.19
CA ASP A 82 9.06 0.49 5.10
C ASP A 82 8.13 -0.25 4.13
N VAL A 83 6.88 0.17 4.09
CA VAL A 83 5.91 -0.34 3.12
C VAL A 83 5.12 0.82 2.55
N LEU A 84 4.97 0.83 1.23
CA LEU A 84 4.09 1.78 0.56
C LEU A 84 2.69 1.18 0.52
N MET A 85 1.73 1.86 1.14
CA MET A 85 0.32 1.49 1.08
C MET A 85 -0.38 2.37 0.06
N VAL A 86 -1.10 1.74 -0.85
CA VAL A 86 -1.90 2.46 -1.86
C VAL A 86 -3.31 1.90 -1.82
N SER A 87 -4.31 2.77 -1.68
CA SER A 87 -5.70 2.35 -1.82
C SER A 87 -6.32 3.05 -3.02
N MET A 88 -7.27 2.38 -3.65
CA MET A 88 -7.89 2.87 -4.87
C MET A 88 -9.33 2.37 -4.99
N GLU A 89 -10.10 3.03 -5.85
CA GLU A 89 -11.46 2.63 -6.13
C GLU A 89 -11.48 1.29 -6.86
N ARG A 90 -12.53 0.50 -6.65
CA ARG A 90 -12.63 -0.84 -7.22
C ARG A 90 -12.62 -0.88 -8.75
N LYS A 91 -13.24 0.12 -9.37
CA LYS A 91 -13.31 0.20 -10.83
C LYS A 91 -12.08 0.92 -11.36
N THR A 92 -10.93 0.27 -11.24
CA THR A 92 -9.66 0.79 -11.74
C THR A 92 -8.96 -0.30 -12.55
N LYS A 93 -8.01 0.13 -13.34
CA LYS A 93 -7.07 -0.80 -13.98
C LYS A 93 -5.95 -1.09 -12.98
N PHE A 94 -6.29 -1.80 -11.90
CA PHE A 94 -5.38 -2.00 -10.77
C PHE A 94 -4.08 -2.68 -11.17
N GLU A 95 -4.11 -3.58 -12.15
CA GLU A 95 -2.90 -4.23 -12.63
C GLU A 95 -1.91 -3.23 -13.21
N GLN A 96 -2.40 -2.31 -14.02
CA GLN A 96 -1.55 -1.28 -14.61
C GLN A 96 -0.97 -0.37 -13.54
N ILE A 97 -1.79 0.00 -12.55
CA ILE A 97 -1.35 0.84 -11.44
C ILE A 97 -0.27 0.11 -10.64
N ALA A 98 -0.50 -1.17 -10.32
CA ALA A 98 0.46 -1.96 -9.55
C ALA A 98 1.82 -2.03 -10.24
N PHE A 99 1.85 -2.36 -11.52
CA PHE A 99 3.11 -2.50 -12.25
C PHE A 99 3.78 -1.17 -12.53
N SER A 100 3.00 -0.09 -12.67
CA SER A 100 3.57 1.26 -12.78
C SER A 100 4.28 1.65 -11.49
N ILE A 101 3.67 1.36 -10.34
CA ILE A 101 4.28 1.64 -9.04
C ILE A 101 5.55 0.81 -8.83
N LEU A 102 5.50 -0.48 -9.16
CA LEU A 102 6.68 -1.35 -9.05
C LEU A 102 7.84 -0.82 -9.87
N LYS A 103 7.56 -0.41 -11.10
CA LYS A 103 8.58 0.14 -11.99
C LYS A 103 9.22 1.39 -11.37
N TYR A 104 8.42 2.22 -10.73
CA TYR A 104 8.89 3.42 -10.05
C TYR A 104 9.78 3.07 -8.84
N ILE A 105 9.34 2.12 -8.03
CA ILE A 105 10.08 1.69 -6.85
C ILE A 105 11.43 1.07 -7.23
N GLU A 106 11.46 0.27 -8.28
CA GLU A 106 12.68 -0.40 -8.73
C GLU A 106 13.75 0.57 -9.24
N LYS A 107 13.34 1.80 -9.57
CA LYS A 107 14.28 2.84 -9.99
C LYS A 107 14.90 3.60 -8.81
N LEU A 108 14.35 3.43 -7.63
CA LEU A 108 14.91 4.04 -6.44
C LEU A 108 16.16 3.28 -5.99
#